data_bcb47f9d30476e8c156628e53a519ae3
#
_entry.id   bcb47f9d30476e8c156628e53a519ae3
#
_cell.length_a   1.000
_cell.length_b   1.000
_cell.length_c   1.000
_cell.angle_alpha   90.00
_cell.angle_beta   90.00
_cell.angle_gamma   90.00
#
_symmetry.space_group_name_H-M   'P 1'
#
loop_
_entity.id
_entity.type
_entity.pdbx_description
1 polymer ?
#
loop_
_entity_poly.entity_id
_entity_poly.type
_entity_poly.pdbx_seq_one_letter_code
_entity_poly.pdbx_strand_id
1 'polypeptide(L)'
;MAGTSHEAAGEIANVPVALAASRIDAELIAGMLRSNGLRAVVSADDAGGLEPQLQIQGVRVLVTPSDETSARRLLAAADDTAS
;
A
#
# COMPACT_ATOMS: atom_id res chain seq x y z
N MET A 1 3.65 -25.36 12.71
CA MET A 1 4.14 -25.40 12.12
C MET A 1 5.06 -24.47 11.55
N ALA A 2 6.14 -24.88 11.39
CA ALA A 2 7.17 -24.08 10.86
C ALA A 2 6.83 -23.53 9.52
N GLY A 3 6.13 -24.29 8.80
CA GLY A 3 5.82 -23.85 7.48
C GLY A 3 5.02 -22.58 7.48
N THR A 4 4.19 -22.45 8.45
CA THR A 4 3.38 -21.28 8.49
C THR A 4 4.21 -20.06 8.74
N SER A 5 5.15 -20.16 9.59
CA SER A 5 5.99 -19.04 9.85
C SER A 5 6.71 -18.66 8.64
N HIS A 6 7.17 -19.63 7.90
CA HIS A 6 7.86 -19.31 6.76
C HIS A 6 7.04 -18.61 5.78
N GLU A 7 5.84 -18.99 5.59
CA GLU A 7 5.02 -18.36 4.64
C GLU A 7 4.77 -16.94 5.00
N ALA A 8 4.52 -16.68 6.26
CA ALA A 8 4.28 -15.33 6.65
C ALA A 8 5.49 -14.48 6.39
N ALA A 9 6.63 -15.01 6.65
CA ALA A 9 7.82 -14.25 6.44
C ALA A 9 8.08 -14.02 4.98
N GLY A 10 7.56 -14.90 4.15
CA GLY A 10 7.81 -14.76 2.75
C GLY A 10 6.88 -13.82 2.03
N GLU A 11 5.86 -13.35 2.70
CA GLU A 11 4.96 -12.47 2.03
C GLU A 11 5.56 -11.12 1.76
N ILE A 12 5.36 -10.58 0.62
CA ILE A 12 5.87 -9.29 0.26
C ILE A 12 4.72 -8.35 0.02
N ALA A 13 4.84 -7.12 0.45
CA ALA A 13 3.79 -6.14 0.24
C ALA A 13 3.82 -5.73 -1.21
N ASN A 14 3.09 -6.42 -2.04
CA ASN A 14 3.08 -6.12 -3.45
C ASN A 14 1.68 -5.94 -4.04
N VAL A 15 0.66 -5.83 -3.22
CA VAL A 15 -0.68 -5.64 -3.74
C VAL A 15 -1.06 -4.18 -3.61
N PRO A 16 -1.24 -3.47 -4.70
CA PRO A 16 -1.59 -2.06 -4.62
C PRO A 16 -3.01 -1.88 -4.12
N VAL A 17 -3.19 -1.07 -3.12
CA VAL A 17 -4.51 -0.80 -2.60
C VAL A 17 -4.84 0.68 -2.63
N ALA A 18 -3.90 1.53 -2.91
CA ALA A 18 -4.16 2.96 -2.98
C ALA A 18 -3.15 3.65 -3.86
N LEU A 19 -3.55 4.75 -4.45
CA LEU A 19 -2.66 5.54 -5.28
C LEU A 19 -2.76 6.95 -4.75
N ALA A 20 -1.69 7.53 -4.35
CA ALA A 20 -1.69 8.87 -3.78
C ALA A 20 -1.01 9.85 -4.70
N ALA A 21 -1.39 11.08 -4.60
CA ALA A 21 -0.83 12.10 -5.47
C ALA A 21 0.60 12.45 -5.09
N SER A 22 0.98 12.22 -3.86
CA SER A 22 2.32 12.55 -3.46
C SER A 22 2.85 11.53 -2.48
N ARG A 23 4.14 11.58 -2.22
CA ARG A 23 4.72 10.65 -1.30
C ARG A 23 4.22 10.89 0.10
N ILE A 24 4.00 12.14 0.46
CA ILE A 24 3.51 12.45 1.78
C ILE A 24 2.13 11.83 1.99
N ASP A 25 1.27 11.96 1.00
CA ASP A 25 -0.06 11.37 1.09
C ASP A 25 0.04 9.87 1.20
N ALA A 26 0.92 9.27 0.42
CA ALA A 26 1.08 7.83 0.45
C ALA A 26 1.59 7.38 1.83
N GLU A 27 2.49 8.15 2.41
CA GLU A 27 3.02 7.78 3.71
C GLU A 27 1.94 7.90 4.79
N LEU A 28 1.04 8.83 4.65
CA LEU A 28 -0.06 8.95 5.60
C LEU A 28 -0.96 7.74 5.51
N ILE A 29 -1.25 7.30 4.31
CA ILE A 29 -2.08 6.13 4.11
C ILE A 29 -1.39 4.90 4.65
N ALA A 30 -0.11 4.74 4.32
CA ALA A 30 0.63 3.58 4.78
C ALA A 30 0.71 3.59 6.32
N GLY A 31 0.89 4.76 6.89
CA GLY A 31 0.97 4.87 8.34
C GLY A 31 -0.33 4.45 9.00
N MET A 32 -1.44 4.83 8.41
CA MET A 32 -2.74 4.46 8.94
C MET A 32 -2.90 2.94 8.88
N LEU A 33 -2.50 2.32 7.78
CA LEU A 33 -2.61 0.88 7.66
C LEU A 33 -1.70 0.19 8.66
N ARG A 34 -0.49 0.68 8.82
CA ARG A 34 0.44 0.09 9.77
C ARG A 34 -0.08 0.21 11.20
N SER A 35 -0.71 1.32 11.51
CA SER A 35 -1.22 1.49 12.86
C SER A 35 -2.36 0.54 13.14
N ASN A 36 -2.92 -0.05 12.11
CA ASN A 36 -3.96 -1.05 12.27
C ASN A 36 -3.39 -2.45 12.16
N GLY A 37 -2.10 -2.59 12.23
CA GLY A 37 -1.48 -3.89 12.22
C GLY A 37 -1.20 -4.48 10.86
N LEU A 38 -1.38 -3.72 9.80
CA LEU A 38 -1.14 -4.26 8.48
C LEU A 38 0.26 -3.92 8.00
N ARG A 39 0.75 -4.66 7.01
CA ARG A 39 2.04 -4.39 6.45
C ARG A 39 1.86 -3.58 5.21
N ALA A 40 2.28 -2.36 5.23
CA ALA A 40 2.13 -1.47 4.10
C ALA A 40 3.43 -0.81 3.75
N VAL A 41 3.68 -0.66 2.45
CA VAL A 41 4.87 0.02 1.99
C VAL A 41 4.49 1.02 0.91
N VAL A 42 5.30 2.02 0.74
CA VAL A 42 5.07 3.04 -0.25
C VAL A 42 6.04 2.81 -1.40
N SER A 43 5.54 2.83 -2.60
CA SER A 43 6.38 2.61 -3.77
C SER A 43 6.25 3.76 -4.73
N ALA A 44 7.28 4.53 -4.87
CA ALA A 44 7.26 5.62 -5.80
C ALA A 44 7.85 5.07 -7.05
N ASP A 45 7.05 4.82 -8.02
CA ASP A 45 7.54 4.23 -9.20
C ASP A 45 8.31 5.14 -10.02
N ASP A 46 9.58 5.17 -9.85
CA ASP A 46 10.34 6.01 -10.61
C ASP A 46 10.77 5.48 -11.84
N ALA A 47 10.53 4.32 -12.11
CA ALA A 47 10.96 3.72 -13.31
C ALA A 47 10.55 4.61 -14.35
N GLY A 48 9.71 5.39 -13.99
CA GLY A 48 9.25 6.21 -14.97
C GLY A 48 10.26 7.05 -15.58
N GLY A 49 11.31 7.14 -15.01
CA GLY A 49 12.27 7.93 -15.63
C GLY A 49 12.32 7.74 -17.10
N LEU A 50 11.91 6.60 -17.55
CA LEU A 50 11.98 6.35 -18.94
C LEU A 50 10.87 7.02 -19.68
N GLU A 51 9.77 7.20 -19.10
CA GLU A 51 8.64 7.77 -19.79
C GLU A 51 8.07 8.84 -18.95
N PRO A 52 8.62 9.97 -18.98
CA PRO A 52 8.20 11.07 -18.16
C PRO A 52 6.73 11.38 -18.27
N GLN A 53 6.21 11.31 -19.45
CA GLN A 53 4.85 11.69 -19.58
C GLN A 53 3.91 10.70 -18.94
N LEU A 54 4.39 9.54 -18.62
CA LEU A 54 3.52 8.61 -18.05
C LEU A 54 3.60 8.61 -16.58
N GLN A 55 4.49 9.37 -16.04
CA GLN A 55 4.62 9.25 -14.74
C GLN A 55 3.82 10.10 -14.05
N ILE A 56 2.76 10.21 -14.26
CA ILE A 56 2.01 11.05 -13.68
C ILE A 56 1.50 10.57 -12.56
N GLN A 57 1.52 9.53 -12.31
CA GLN A 57 0.80 9.06 -11.47
C GLN A 57 1.05 9.12 -10.15
N GLY A 58 1.77 9.24 -9.56
CA GLY A 58 1.86 9.29 -8.19
C GLY A 58 2.44 8.11 -7.51
N VAL A 59 2.16 7.94 -6.28
CA VAL A 59 2.82 6.98 -5.45
C VAL A 59 1.85 5.90 -4.99
N ARG A 60 2.27 4.65 -5.06
CA ARG A 60 1.38 3.57 -4.70
C ARG A 60 1.59 3.10 -3.27
N VAL A 61 0.51 2.69 -2.63
CA VAL A 61 0.59 2.09 -1.32
C VAL A 61 0.28 0.62 -1.52
N LEU A 62 1.20 -0.25 -1.12
CA LEU A 62 1.07 -1.68 -1.35
C LEU A 62 0.98 -2.41 -0.02
N VAL A 63 0.27 -3.53 0.00
CA VAL A 63 0.18 -4.34 1.20
C VAL A 63 0.43 -5.79 0.83
N THR A 64 0.63 -6.64 1.81
CA THR A 64 0.80 -8.05 1.54
C THR A 64 -0.54 -8.63 1.12
N PRO A 65 -0.53 -9.70 0.36
CA PRO A 65 -1.79 -10.29 -0.09
C PRO A 65 -2.73 -10.64 1.06
N SER A 66 -2.21 -11.09 2.17
CA SER A 66 -3.07 -11.47 3.26
C SER A 66 -3.71 -10.27 3.93
N ASP A 67 -3.19 -9.09 3.71
CA ASP A 67 -3.75 -7.89 4.31
C ASP A 67 -4.62 -7.11 3.35
N GLU A 68 -4.75 -7.57 2.14
CA GLU A 68 -5.48 -6.80 1.14
C GLU A 68 -6.91 -6.48 1.53
N THR A 69 -7.64 -7.45 1.99
CA THR A 69 -9.05 -7.23 2.32
C THR A 69 -9.19 -6.23 3.46
N SER A 70 -8.36 -6.38 4.48
CA SER A 70 -8.41 -5.46 5.61
C SER A 70 -8.03 -4.06 5.17
N ALA A 71 -7.03 -3.95 4.32
CA ALA A 71 -6.59 -2.64 3.86
C ALA A 71 -7.70 -1.96 3.08
N ARG A 72 -8.36 -2.70 2.20
CA ARG A 72 -9.42 -2.09 1.43
C ARG A 72 -10.57 -1.66 2.31
N ARG A 73 -10.86 -2.40 3.35
CA ARG A 73 -11.91 -2.01 4.23
C ARG A 73 -11.54 -0.76 4.99
N LEU A 74 -10.32 -0.64 5.46
CA LEU A 74 -9.88 0.53 6.17
C LEU A 74 -9.92 1.76 5.27
N LEU A 75 -9.51 1.58 4.03
CA LEU A 75 -9.48 2.71 3.12
C LEU A 75 -10.89 3.15 2.76
N ALA A 76 -11.78 2.20 2.62
CA ALA A 76 -13.17 2.54 2.31
C ALA A 76 -13.80 3.27 3.48
N ALA A 77 -13.49 2.86 4.69
CA ALA A 77 -14.04 3.52 5.84
C ALA A 77 -13.50 4.92 5.98
N ALA A 78 -12.24 5.09 5.68
CA ALA A 78 -11.62 6.40 5.77
C ALA A 78 -12.22 7.33 4.72
N ASP A 79 -12.44 6.81 3.53
CA ASP A 79 -12.98 7.61 2.47
C ASP A 79 -14.40 7.99 2.81
N ASP A 80 -15.15 7.09 3.38
CA ASP A 80 -16.50 7.34 3.75
C ASP A 80 -16.54 8.41 4.81
N THR A 81 -15.64 8.36 5.74
CA THR A 81 -15.59 9.34 6.79
C THR A 81 -15.21 10.68 6.23
N ALA A 82 -14.38 10.70 5.26
CA ALA A 82 -13.93 11.94 4.70
C ALA A 82 -15.02 12.64 3.94
N SER A 83 -15.95 11.91 3.44
CA SER A 83 -17.00 12.56 2.73
C SER A 83 -18.00 13.13 3.70
#